data_fadd25ceec0daf74c6c4876b49f1a396
#
_entry.id   fadd25ceec0daf74c6c4876b49f1a396
#
_cell.length_a   1.000
_cell.length_b   1.000
_cell.length_c   1.000
_cell.angle_alpha   90.00
_cell.angle_beta   90.00
_cell.angle_gamma   90.00
#
_symmetry.space_group_name_H-M   'P 1'
#
loop_
_entity.id
_entity.type
_entity.pdbx_description
1 polymer ?
#
loop_
_entity_poly.entity_id
_entity_poly.type
_entity_poly.pdbx_seq_one_letter_code
_entity_poly.pdbx_strand_id
1 'polypeptide(L)'
;MRPGPAGIAAVLLLVVAACGSEAPAPAPAITADTVRFASYDFPENQILVEVYAEAARRAGVPVSVQHGIGTREVVSPALQQGVVDVVVDYLGTALSFARPDFPDPPVAPTEMWAVLARVMGGRGVLVLDAAEAEDQNGFAVTARFAADRGVDRISDLEPLAGDLSFGGPPECPDRPFCLTGLRDVYGLRFGEVRSMPSRAATVDALLSGQIDVGLLETTDARLAGSDVVLLEDDRSLQPHENVVPMIRTVVAGRWGDGLTDALNAVSLRLTTADLVRLNRSVEFDELTPAEAAARWWGD
;
A
#
# COMPACT_ATOMS: atom_id res chain seq x y z
N MET A 1 -77.17 53.38 5.11
CA MET A 1 -76.30 52.72 4.15
C MET A 1 -74.85 53.13 4.45
N ARG A 2 -74.01 52.19 5.00
CA ARG A 2 -72.61 52.43 5.34
C ARG A 2 -71.74 51.60 4.37
N PRO A 3 -70.73 52.16 3.77
CA PRO A 3 -69.77 51.34 3.01
C PRO A 3 -68.74 50.73 3.95
N GLY A 4 -68.42 49.44 3.73
CA GLY A 4 -67.39 48.69 4.45
C GLY A 4 -66.01 48.95 3.88
N PRO A 5 -64.93 48.65 4.67
CA PRO A 5 -63.57 48.92 4.29
C PRO A 5 -62.99 47.84 3.35
N ALA A 6 -62.28 48.35 2.34
CA ALA A 6 -61.48 47.51 1.41
C ALA A 6 -60.23 46.97 2.11
N GLY A 7 -60.10 45.65 2.13
CA GLY A 7 -58.89 44.97 2.61
C GLY A 7 -57.80 44.99 1.55
N ILE A 8 -56.62 45.50 1.90
CA ILE A 8 -55.39 45.41 1.10
C ILE A 8 -54.72 44.07 1.40
N ALA A 9 -54.67 43.17 0.40
CA ALA A 9 -53.91 41.94 0.49
C ALA A 9 -52.46 42.22 0.13
N ALA A 10 -51.57 42.12 1.10
CA ALA A 10 -50.10 42.17 0.88
C ALA A 10 -49.64 40.81 0.36
N VAL A 11 -49.16 40.74 -0.87
CA VAL A 11 -48.52 39.58 -1.44
C VAL A 11 -47.05 39.57 -1.00
N LEU A 12 -46.71 38.67 -0.13
CA LEU A 12 -45.33 38.40 0.27
C LEU A 12 -44.65 37.52 -0.78
N LEU A 13 -43.76 38.10 -1.58
CA LEU A 13 -42.89 37.33 -2.49
C LEU A 13 -41.75 36.68 -1.66
N LEU A 14 -41.83 35.36 -1.45
CA LEU A 14 -40.71 34.56 -0.94
C LEU A 14 -39.73 34.34 -2.09
N VAL A 15 -38.57 34.98 -2.01
CA VAL A 15 -37.40 34.66 -2.85
C VAL A 15 -36.72 33.44 -2.22
N VAL A 16 -36.94 32.26 -2.79
CA VAL A 16 -36.17 31.06 -2.46
C VAL A 16 -34.83 31.13 -3.19
N ALA A 17 -33.76 31.47 -2.47
CA ALA A 17 -32.41 31.33 -2.98
C ALA A 17 -32.09 29.83 -3.08
N ALA A 18 -32.13 29.28 -4.30
CA ALA A 18 -31.64 27.92 -4.56
C ALA A 18 -30.13 27.94 -4.51
N CYS A 19 -29.55 27.50 -3.38
CA CYS A 19 -28.15 27.05 -3.34
C CYS A 19 -28.04 25.82 -4.25
N GLY A 20 -27.53 25.98 -5.45
CA GLY A 20 -27.18 24.90 -6.35
C GLY A 20 -25.99 24.15 -5.75
N SER A 21 -26.25 23.06 -5.02
CA SER A 21 -25.23 22.03 -4.82
C SER A 21 -25.03 21.33 -6.17
N GLU A 22 -23.92 21.61 -6.80
CA GLU A 22 -23.45 20.87 -7.97
C GLU A 22 -23.34 19.40 -7.56
N ALA A 23 -24.15 18.54 -8.17
CA ALA A 23 -24.06 17.10 -7.93
C ALA A 23 -22.67 16.63 -8.41
N PRO A 24 -21.98 15.76 -7.66
CA PRO A 24 -20.71 15.21 -8.10
C PRO A 24 -20.89 14.55 -9.47
N ALA A 25 -19.93 14.78 -10.37
CA ALA A 25 -19.96 14.21 -11.71
C ALA A 25 -20.11 12.68 -11.60
N PRO A 26 -20.97 12.05 -12.41
CA PRO A 26 -21.12 10.60 -12.36
C PRO A 26 -19.79 9.92 -12.65
N ALA A 27 -19.46 8.91 -11.85
CA ALA A 27 -18.28 8.09 -12.09
C ALA A 27 -18.30 7.53 -13.53
N PRO A 28 -17.15 7.48 -14.24
CA PRO A 28 -17.09 7.01 -15.61
C PRO A 28 -17.67 5.59 -15.70
N ALA A 29 -18.54 5.37 -16.69
CA ALA A 29 -19.13 4.05 -16.91
C ALA A 29 -18.02 3.04 -17.24
N ILE A 30 -17.97 1.92 -16.52
CA ILE A 30 -17.04 0.83 -16.82
C ILE A 30 -17.47 0.20 -18.15
N THR A 31 -16.71 0.45 -19.19
CA THR A 31 -16.89 -0.13 -20.52
C THR A 31 -15.97 -1.35 -20.70
N ALA A 32 -16.20 -2.15 -21.75
CA ALA A 32 -15.30 -3.27 -22.09
C ALA A 32 -13.85 -2.82 -22.35
N ASP A 33 -13.64 -1.53 -22.64
CA ASP A 33 -12.34 -0.93 -22.91
C ASP A 33 -11.70 -0.26 -21.67
N THR A 34 -12.38 -0.26 -20.52
CA THR A 34 -11.83 0.30 -19.28
C THR A 34 -10.83 -0.67 -18.66
N VAL A 35 -9.61 -0.21 -18.36
CA VAL A 35 -8.60 -0.95 -17.63
C VAL A 35 -8.86 -0.83 -16.13
N ARG A 36 -9.03 -1.97 -15.45
CA ARG A 36 -9.42 -2.04 -14.04
C ARG A 36 -8.17 -2.23 -13.19
N PHE A 37 -7.82 -1.18 -12.46
CA PHE A 37 -6.78 -1.21 -11.44
C PHE A 37 -7.37 -1.61 -10.09
N ALA A 38 -6.61 -2.35 -9.28
CA ALA A 38 -7.01 -2.68 -7.94
C ALA A 38 -5.83 -2.64 -6.97
N SER A 39 -6.11 -2.23 -5.72
CA SER A 39 -5.13 -2.24 -4.64
C SER A 39 -5.41 -3.30 -3.59
N TYR A 40 -4.38 -3.62 -2.83
CA TYR A 40 -4.49 -4.26 -1.53
C TYR A 40 -5.18 -3.35 -0.52
N ASP A 41 -5.47 -3.87 0.67
CA ASP A 41 -6.24 -3.21 1.73
C ASP A 41 -5.39 -2.34 2.68
N PHE A 42 -4.21 -1.89 2.26
CA PHE A 42 -3.37 -0.98 3.04
C PHE A 42 -3.05 0.32 2.28
N PRO A 43 -2.80 1.43 3.02
CA PRO A 43 -2.77 2.78 2.46
C PRO A 43 -1.75 3.00 1.34
N GLU A 44 -0.49 2.57 1.51
CA GLU A 44 0.55 2.76 0.51
C GLU A 44 0.19 2.13 -0.83
N ASN A 45 -0.37 0.92 -0.82
CA ASN A 45 -0.75 0.27 -2.06
C ASN A 45 -1.93 0.96 -2.75
N GLN A 46 -2.85 1.58 -1.98
CA GLN A 46 -3.92 2.42 -2.54
C GLN A 46 -3.35 3.67 -3.22
N ILE A 47 -2.28 4.25 -2.67
CA ILE A 47 -1.59 5.39 -3.29
C ILE A 47 -0.88 4.93 -4.57
N LEU A 48 -0.12 3.85 -4.49
CA LEU A 48 0.62 3.30 -5.63
C LEU A 48 -0.29 2.99 -6.81
N VAL A 49 -1.42 2.34 -6.57
CA VAL A 49 -2.35 2.04 -7.66
C VAL A 49 -2.87 3.30 -8.33
N GLU A 50 -3.09 4.41 -7.61
CA GLU A 50 -3.49 5.69 -8.22
C GLU A 50 -2.34 6.34 -9.00
N VAL A 51 -1.10 6.25 -8.53
CA VAL A 51 0.08 6.76 -9.24
C VAL A 51 0.20 6.08 -10.61
N TYR A 52 0.09 4.75 -10.67
CA TYR A 52 0.14 4.00 -11.92
C TYR A 52 -1.12 4.18 -12.77
N ALA A 53 -2.28 4.28 -12.16
CA ALA A 53 -3.53 4.55 -12.87
C ALA A 53 -3.53 5.93 -13.56
N GLU A 54 -2.93 6.93 -12.91
CA GLU A 54 -2.78 8.27 -13.50
C GLU A 54 -1.84 8.25 -14.72
N ALA A 55 -0.77 7.43 -14.71
CA ALA A 55 0.06 7.22 -15.89
C ALA A 55 -0.77 6.69 -17.08
N ALA A 56 -1.59 5.69 -16.83
CA ALA A 56 -2.48 5.13 -17.85
C ALA A 56 -3.50 6.16 -18.36
N ARG A 57 -4.11 6.98 -17.47
CA ARG A 57 -5.02 8.07 -17.86
C ARG A 57 -4.32 9.09 -18.75
N ARG A 58 -3.09 9.49 -18.42
CA ARG A 58 -2.26 10.42 -19.22
C ARG A 58 -1.89 9.86 -20.58
N ALA A 59 -1.77 8.53 -20.69
CA ALA A 59 -1.60 7.83 -21.96
C ALA A 59 -2.92 7.67 -22.76
N GLY A 60 -4.04 8.23 -22.28
CA GLY A 60 -5.34 8.18 -22.97
C GLY A 60 -6.11 6.88 -22.74
N VAL A 61 -5.73 6.06 -21.78
CA VAL A 61 -6.39 4.80 -21.45
C VAL A 61 -7.53 5.06 -20.46
N PRO A 62 -8.77 4.63 -20.73
CA PRO A 62 -9.86 4.67 -19.76
C PRO A 62 -9.56 3.75 -18.58
N VAL A 63 -9.59 4.31 -17.35
CA VAL A 63 -9.20 3.62 -16.13
C VAL A 63 -10.32 3.66 -15.08
N SER A 64 -10.53 2.55 -14.40
CA SER A 64 -11.23 2.49 -13.12
C SER A 64 -10.29 1.95 -12.04
N VAL A 65 -10.41 2.48 -10.83
CA VAL A 65 -9.62 2.04 -9.67
C VAL A 65 -10.54 1.51 -8.59
N GLN A 66 -10.19 0.37 -8.01
CA GLN A 66 -10.86 -0.24 -6.87
C GLN A 66 -9.85 -0.35 -5.72
N HIS A 67 -10.08 0.43 -4.67
CA HIS A 67 -9.22 0.40 -3.50
C HIS A 67 -9.61 -0.72 -2.54
N GLY A 68 -8.59 -1.30 -1.87
CA GLY A 68 -8.79 -2.17 -0.72
C GLY A 68 -9.62 -3.41 -0.98
N ILE A 69 -9.44 -4.09 -2.13
CA ILE A 69 -10.25 -5.28 -2.45
C ILE A 69 -9.88 -6.51 -1.63
N GLY A 70 -8.81 -6.45 -0.84
CA GLY A 70 -8.39 -7.49 0.08
C GLY A 70 -6.88 -7.71 0.12
N THR A 71 -6.48 -8.80 0.77
CA THR A 71 -5.09 -9.23 0.86
C THR A 71 -4.63 -9.90 -0.45
N ARG A 72 -3.36 -10.29 -0.54
CA ARG A 72 -2.78 -10.92 -1.75
C ARG A 72 -3.50 -12.21 -2.15
N GLU A 73 -4.03 -12.94 -1.16
CA GLU A 73 -4.84 -14.15 -1.37
C GLU A 73 -6.13 -13.88 -2.16
N VAL A 74 -6.63 -12.65 -2.15
CA VAL A 74 -7.80 -12.21 -2.93
C VAL A 74 -7.37 -11.55 -4.23
N VAL A 75 -6.42 -10.61 -4.16
CA VAL A 75 -6.02 -9.75 -5.28
C VAL A 75 -5.30 -10.55 -6.38
N SER A 76 -4.36 -11.44 -6.02
CA SER A 76 -3.59 -12.21 -7.01
C SER A 76 -4.46 -13.17 -7.84
N PRO A 77 -5.38 -13.95 -7.25
CA PRO A 77 -6.37 -14.68 -8.04
C PRO A 77 -7.28 -13.79 -8.88
N ALA A 78 -7.73 -12.65 -8.37
CA ALA A 78 -8.57 -11.71 -9.11
C ALA A 78 -7.89 -11.21 -10.40
N LEU A 79 -6.58 -10.90 -10.34
CA LEU A 79 -5.78 -10.54 -11.50
C LEU A 79 -5.69 -11.70 -12.50
N GLN A 80 -5.36 -12.90 -12.05
CA GLN A 80 -5.21 -14.07 -12.92
C GLN A 80 -6.54 -14.47 -13.60
N GLN A 81 -7.66 -14.34 -12.88
CA GLN A 81 -9.01 -14.67 -13.38
C GLN A 81 -9.63 -13.53 -14.21
N GLY A 82 -9.02 -12.37 -14.25
CA GLY A 82 -9.50 -11.22 -15.02
C GLY A 82 -10.68 -10.49 -14.38
N VAL A 83 -10.81 -10.55 -13.05
CA VAL A 83 -11.71 -9.67 -12.30
C VAL A 83 -11.14 -8.26 -12.30
N VAL A 84 -9.81 -8.12 -12.18
CA VAL A 84 -9.05 -6.88 -12.33
C VAL A 84 -7.97 -7.05 -13.41
N ASP A 85 -7.40 -5.97 -13.90
CA ASP A 85 -6.50 -5.98 -15.06
C ASP A 85 -5.07 -5.57 -14.70
N VAL A 86 -4.89 -4.69 -13.71
CA VAL A 86 -3.60 -4.21 -13.23
C VAL A 86 -3.59 -4.18 -11.70
N VAL A 87 -2.51 -4.66 -11.12
CA VAL A 87 -2.19 -4.50 -9.70
C VAL A 87 -0.74 -4.03 -9.56
N VAL A 88 -0.44 -3.38 -8.45
CA VAL A 88 0.92 -3.02 -8.06
C VAL A 88 1.29 -3.87 -6.85
N ASP A 89 2.43 -4.55 -6.90
CA ASP A 89 2.86 -5.47 -5.85
C ASP A 89 4.32 -5.19 -5.46
N TYR A 90 4.86 -5.98 -4.56
CA TYR A 90 6.22 -5.92 -4.05
C TYR A 90 6.95 -7.22 -4.39
N LEU A 91 8.14 -7.09 -4.95
CA LEU A 91 8.83 -8.13 -5.68
C LEU A 91 9.04 -9.43 -4.88
N GLY A 92 9.59 -9.31 -3.68
CA GLY A 92 9.92 -10.46 -2.84
C GLY A 92 8.70 -11.21 -2.35
N THR A 93 7.73 -10.46 -1.81
CA THR A 93 6.49 -11.05 -1.30
C THR A 93 5.62 -11.60 -2.44
N ALA A 94 5.58 -10.94 -3.60
CA ALA A 94 4.88 -11.47 -4.78
C ALA A 94 5.50 -12.78 -5.25
N LEU A 95 6.83 -12.87 -5.28
CA LEU A 95 7.55 -14.09 -5.65
C LEU A 95 7.30 -15.21 -4.65
N SER A 96 7.42 -14.94 -3.35
CA SER A 96 7.14 -15.91 -2.28
C SER A 96 5.71 -16.45 -2.36
N PHE A 97 4.74 -15.59 -2.63
CA PHE A 97 3.35 -16.00 -2.81
C PHE A 97 3.11 -16.82 -4.09
N ALA A 98 3.73 -16.39 -5.19
CA ALA A 98 3.58 -17.07 -6.48
C ALA A 98 4.32 -18.42 -6.49
N ARG A 99 5.36 -18.57 -5.70
CA ARG A 99 6.22 -19.74 -5.62
C ARG A 99 6.75 -19.99 -4.21
N PRO A 100 5.92 -20.59 -3.33
CA PRO A 100 6.26 -20.82 -1.92
C PRO A 100 7.48 -21.74 -1.70
N ASP A 101 7.84 -22.54 -2.70
CA ASP A 101 8.98 -23.45 -2.71
C ASP A 101 10.27 -22.83 -3.28
N PHE A 102 10.25 -21.52 -3.58
CA PHE A 102 11.45 -20.83 -4.04
C PHE A 102 12.49 -20.80 -2.91
N PRO A 103 13.72 -21.26 -3.20
CA PRO A 103 14.72 -21.39 -2.13
C PRO A 103 15.08 -20.02 -1.56
N ASP A 104 15.10 -19.96 -0.23
CA ASP A 104 15.71 -18.91 0.52
C ASP A 104 17.21 -18.97 0.31
N PRO A 105 17.78 -18.00 -0.26
CA PRO A 105 18.46 -16.86 0.35
C PRO A 105 18.24 -15.55 -0.42
N PRO A 106 18.81 -14.43 0.03
CA PRO A 106 18.66 -13.16 -0.68
C PRO A 106 19.15 -13.30 -2.13
N VAL A 107 18.21 -13.30 -3.05
CA VAL A 107 18.44 -13.35 -4.48
C VAL A 107 18.42 -11.90 -4.99
N ALA A 108 19.34 -11.55 -5.88
CA ALA A 108 19.38 -10.21 -6.46
C ALA A 108 18.02 -9.83 -7.06
N PRO A 109 17.56 -8.57 -6.94
CA PRO A 109 16.26 -8.14 -7.44
C PRO A 109 15.99 -8.52 -8.89
N THR A 110 17.02 -8.46 -9.74
CA THR A 110 16.93 -8.85 -11.17
C THR A 110 16.61 -10.34 -11.37
N GLU A 111 17.16 -11.21 -10.52
CA GLU A 111 16.88 -12.65 -10.57
C GLU A 111 15.47 -12.94 -10.02
N MET A 112 15.09 -12.28 -8.93
CA MET A 112 13.74 -12.38 -8.37
C MET A 112 12.70 -11.96 -9.41
N TRP A 113 12.92 -10.82 -10.06
CA TRP A 113 12.05 -10.33 -11.14
C TRP A 113 11.94 -11.35 -12.28
N ALA A 114 13.06 -11.89 -12.76
CA ALA A 114 13.06 -12.85 -13.86
C ALA A 114 12.29 -14.15 -13.53
N VAL A 115 12.38 -14.61 -12.27
CA VAL A 115 11.62 -15.78 -11.81
C VAL A 115 10.13 -15.43 -11.69
N LEU A 116 9.79 -14.30 -11.07
CA LEU A 116 8.42 -13.83 -10.95
C LEU A 116 7.76 -13.66 -12.34
N ALA A 117 8.45 -13.00 -13.26
CA ALA A 117 7.97 -12.78 -14.63
C ALA A 117 7.66 -14.10 -15.35
N ARG A 118 8.54 -15.10 -15.19
CA ARG A 118 8.33 -16.44 -15.78
C ARG A 118 7.11 -17.14 -15.17
N VAL A 119 6.99 -17.12 -13.85
CA VAL A 119 5.88 -17.78 -13.13
C VAL A 119 4.55 -17.11 -13.46
N MET A 120 4.49 -15.80 -13.39
CA MET A 120 3.26 -15.03 -13.67
C MET A 120 2.91 -15.03 -15.16
N GLY A 121 3.91 -15.05 -16.05
CA GLY A 121 3.71 -15.22 -17.49
C GLY A 121 2.98 -16.52 -17.83
N GLY A 122 3.31 -17.63 -17.15
CA GLY A 122 2.59 -18.90 -17.26
C GLY A 122 1.13 -18.85 -16.77
N ARG A 123 0.75 -17.78 -16.05
CA ARG A 123 -0.60 -17.52 -15.53
C ARG A 123 -1.32 -16.40 -16.29
N GLY A 124 -0.79 -15.95 -17.41
CA GLY A 124 -1.37 -14.90 -18.24
C GLY A 124 -1.20 -13.48 -17.69
N VAL A 125 -0.20 -13.27 -16.86
CA VAL A 125 0.15 -11.96 -16.26
C VAL A 125 1.55 -11.56 -16.68
N LEU A 126 1.69 -10.36 -17.25
CA LEU A 126 2.97 -9.73 -17.56
C LEU A 126 3.43 -8.94 -16.33
N VAL A 127 4.63 -9.21 -15.87
CA VAL A 127 5.33 -8.43 -14.83
C VAL A 127 6.14 -7.36 -15.55
N LEU A 128 5.85 -6.10 -15.25
CA LEU A 128 6.52 -4.95 -15.84
C LEU A 128 7.82 -4.62 -15.06
N ASP A 129 8.50 -3.54 -15.46
CA ASP A 129 9.76 -3.14 -14.84
C ASP A 129 9.55 -2.78 -13.37
N ALA A 130 10.41 -3.30 -12.51
CA ALA A 130 10.40 -2.96 -11.09
C ALA A 130 10.98 -1.54 -10.89
N ALA A 131 10.42 -0.81 -9.94
CA ALA A 131 10.95 0.49 -9.53
C ALA A 131 12.22 0.34 -8.68
N GLU A 132 13.00 1.42 -8.56
CA GLU A 132 14.01 1.53 -7.51
C GLU A 132 13.36 1.59 -6.12
N ALA A 133 12.16 2.17 -6.04
CA ALA A 133 11.39 2.25 -4.81
C ALA A 133 11.17 0.88 -4.19
N GLU A 134 11.46 0.77 -2.90
CA GLU A 134 11.39 -0.44 -2.11
C GLU A 134 10.67 -0.17 -0.79
N ASP A 135 9.78 -1.07 -0.38
CA ASP A 135 9.14 -1.05 0.92
C ASP A 135 9.17 -2.42 1.57
N GLN A 136 9.97 -2.55 2.61
CA GLN A 136 10.16 -3.80 3.37
C GLN A 136 9.40 -3.75 4.68
N ASN A 137 9.03 -4.94 5.20
CA ASN A 137 8.69 -5.02 6.61
C ASN A 137 9.89 -4.63 7.46
N GLY A 138 9.65 -3.81 8.47
CA GLY A 138 10.63 -3.45 9.49
C GLY A 138 10.13 -3.86 10.88
N PHE A 139 11.05 -4.14 11.79
CA PHE A 139 10.73 -4.40 13.18
C PHE A 139 11.18 -3.21 14.01
N ALA A 140 10.22 -2.59 14.70
CA ALA A 140 10.41 -1.34 15.39
C ALA A 140 10.29 -1.51 16.90
N VAL A 141 11.02 -0.68 17.61
CA VAL A 141 10.93 -0.49 19.06
C VAL A 141 10.84 1.01 19.35
N THR A 142 10.53 1.41 20.60
CA THR A 142 10.67 2.81 20.97
C THR A 142 12.16 3.20 21.03
N ALA A 143 12.50 4.42 20.65
CA ALA A 143 13.87 4.95 20.76
C ALA A 143 14.42 4.85 22.19
N ARG A 144 13.54 5.02 23.19
CA ARG A 144 13.88 4.81 24.58
C ARG A 144 14.25 3.35 24.88
N PHE A 145 13.46 2.39 24.43
CA PHE A 145 13.74 0.97 24.61
C PHE A 145 15.08 0.60 23.96
N ALA A 146 15.33 1.06 22.74
CA ALA A 146 16.60 0.85 22.03
C ALA A 146 17.79 1.35 22.87
N ALA A 147 17.72 2.59 23.36
CA ALA A 147 18.77 3.20 24.16
C ALA A 147 18.96 2.50 25.53
N ASP A 148 17.87 2.23 26.26
CA ASP A 148 17.91 1.63 27.60
C ASP A 148 18.42 0.18 27.60
N ARG A 149 18.18 -0.56 26.51
CA ARG A 149 18.55 -1.97 26.35
C ARG A 149 19.77 -2.21 25.47
N GLY A 150 20.26 -1.18 24.76
CA GLY A 150 21.36 -1.28 23.81
C GLY A 150 21.00 -2.15 22.61
N VAL A 151 19.79 -2.00 22.06
CA VAL A 151 19.25 -2.78 20.94
C VAL A 151 19.23 -1.89 19.70
N ASP A 152 20.05 -2.25 18.70
CA ASP A 152 20.10 -1.56 17.40
C ASP A 152 19.73 -2.51 16.24
N ARG A 153 19.82 -3.81 16.46
CA ARG A 153 19.63 -4.88 15.47
C ARG A 153 18.57 -5.86 15.92
N ILE A 154 17.97 -6.55 14.95
CA ILE A 154 17.02 -7.63 15.25
C ILE A 154 17.66 -8.73 16.08
N SER A 155 18.93 -9.09 15.80
CA SER A 155 19.66 -10.11 16.57
C SER A 155 19.86 -9.75 18.05
N ASP A 156 19.87 -8.46 18.40
CA ASP A 156 20.04 -8.02 19.81
C ASP A 156 18.82 -8.37 20.68
N LEU A 157 17.67 -8.66 20.05
CA LEU A 157 16.47 -9.09 20.77
C LEU A 157 16.54 -10.54 21.26
N GLU A 158 17.47 -11.37 20.75
CA GLU A 158 17.51 -12.82 21.04
C GLU A 158 17.50 -13.14 22.54
N PRO A 159 18.32 -12.51 23.39
CA PRO A 159 18.32 -12.79 24.83
C PRO A 159 17.09 -12.25 25.58
N LEU A 160 16.29 -11.39 24.95
CA LEU A 160 15.19 -10.66 25.58
C LEU A 160 13.81 -11.18 25.14
N ALA A 161 13.72 -11.78 23.94
CA ALA A 161 12.47 -12.05 23.24
C ALA A 161 11.40 -12.77 24.08
N GLY A 162 11.82 -13.71 24.95
CA GLY A 162 10.90 -14.45 25.80
C GLY A 162 10.13 -13.62 26.83
N ASP A 163 10.64 -12.43 27.16
CA ASP A 163 10.01 -11.49 28.08
C ASP A 163 9.34 -10.33 27.36
N LEU A 164 9.47 -10.26 26.02
CA LEU A 164 8.93 -9.17 25.21
C LEU A 164 7.60 -9.54 24.55
N SER A 165 6.79 -8.51 24.35
CA SER A 165 5.55 -8.55 23.58
C SER A 165 5.79 -8.04 22.16
N PHE A 166 5.21 -8.75 21.17
CA PHE A 166 5.25 -8.39 19.75
C PHE A 166 3.87 -8.00 19.24
N GLY A 167 3.80 -6.93 18.41
CA GLY A 167 2.59 -6.50 17.73
C GLY A 167 2.74 -6.50 16.21
N GLY A 168 1.79 -7.11 15.52
CA GLY A 168 1.77 -7.14 14.05
C GLY A 168 0.39 -7.51 13.51
N PRO A 169 0.19 -7.49 12.17
CA PRO A 169 -1.08 -7.83 11.57
C PRO A 169 -1.49 -9.27 11.87
N PRO A 170 -2.80 -9.59 11.75
CA PRO A 170 -3.33 -10.92 12.10
C PRO A 170 -2.64 -12.10 11.38
N GLU A 171 -2.18 -11.89 10.16
CA GLU A 171 -1.49 -12.89 9.34
C GLU A 171 -0.02 -13.07 9.66
N CYS A 172 0.59 -12.18 10.43
CA CYS A 172 2.02 -12.19 10.76
C CYS A 172 2.52 -13.52 11.37
N PRO A 173 1.75 -14.24 12.22
CA PRO A 173 2.20 -15.52 12.78
C PRO A 173 2.58 -16.56 11.72
N ASP A 174 1.92 -16.54 10.57
CA ASP A 174 2.08 -17.55 9.51
C ASP A 174 2.94 -17.04 8.33
N ARG A 175 3.38 -15.78 8.36
CA ARG A 175 4.14 -15.17 7.28
C ARG A 175 5.65 -15.45 7.43
N PRO A 176 6.33 -15.86 6.32
CA PRO A 176 7.76 -16.16 6.32
C PRO A 176 8.63 -14.94 6.66
N PHE A 177 8.20 -13.73 6.26
CA PHE A 177 8.91 -12.48 6.53
C PHE A 177 8.39 -11.73 7.76
N CYS A 178 7.73 -12.46 8.68
CA CYS A 178 7.28 -11.94 9.96
C CYS A 178 7.64 -12.92 11.09
N LEU A 179 6.73 -13.35 11.94
CA LEU A 179 7.05 -14.19 13.11
C LEU A 179 7.67 -15.54 12.76
N THR A 180 7.27 -16.16 11.66
CA THR A 180 7.92 -17.39 11.19
C THR A 180 9.39 -17.14 10.89
N GLY A 181 9.72 -16.09 10.12
CA GLY A 181 11.09 -15.75 9.80
C GLY A 181 11.91 -15.28 11.02
N LEU A 182 11.32 -14.46 11.89
CA LEU A 182 11.97 -14.06 13.14
C LEU A 182 12.36 -15.27 14.00
N ARG A 183 11.51 -16.29 14.05
CA ARG A 183 11.83 -17.55 14.74
C ARG A 183 12.94 -18.34 14.02
N ASP A 184 12.85 -18.50 12.71
CA ASP A 184 13.68 -19.44 11.94
C ASP A 184 15.06 -18.85 11.61
N VAL A 185 15.16 -17.53 11.38
CA VAL A 185 16.40 -16.82 11.05
C VAL A 185 17.08 -16.25 12.29
N TYR A 186 16.30 -15.68 13.20
CA TYR A 186 16.81 -14.98 14.37
C TYR A 186 16.66 -15.76 15.68
N GLY A 187 15.93 -16.88 15.70
CA GLY A 187 15.68 -17.65 16.93
C GLY A 187 14.69 -16.99 17.87
N LEU A 188 14.04 -15.88 17.47
CA LEU A 188 13.17 -15.09 18.34
C LEU A 188 11.85 -15.80 18.60
N ARG A 189 11.50 -15.89 19.89
CA ARG A 189 10.21 -16.40 20.38
C ARG A 189 9.69 -15.40 21.41
N PHE A 190 8.75 -14.57 21.01
CA PHE A 190 8.17 -13.58 21.89
C PHE A 190 7.27 -14.21 22.96
N GLY A 191 7.27 -13.64 24.16
CA GLY A 191 6.46 -14.11 25.27
C GLY A 191 4.97 -13.85 25.06
N GLU A 192 4.64 -12.78 24.34
CA GLU A 192 3.28 -12.43 23.95
C GLU A 192 3.25 -11.96 22.51
N VAL A 193 2.20 -12.33 21.77
CA VAL A 193 1.92 -11.84 20.40
C VAL A 193 0.53 -11.22 20.36
N ARG A 194 0.45 -9.98 19.90
CA ARG A 194 -0.80 -9.21 19.76
C ARG A 194 -1.08 -8.89 18.30
N SER A 195 -2.32 -9.15 17.89
CA SER A 195 -2.80 -8.72 16.58
C SER A 195 -3.09 -7.23 16.58
N MET A 196 -2.48 -6.49 15.65
CA MET A 196 -2.67 -5.06 15.46
C MET A 196 -3.55 -4.80 14.23
N PRO A 197 -4.60 -3.97 14.36
CA PRO A 197 -5.53 -3.72 13.25
C PRO A 197 -4.96 -2.78 12.18
N SER A 198 -3.92 -2.02 12.50
CA SER A 198 -3.26 -1.08 11.58
C SER A 198 -1.87 -0.70 12.08
N ARG A 199 -1.06 -0.10 11.20
CA ARG A 199 0.26 0.44 11.57
C ARG A 199 0.15 1.57 12.59
N ALA A 200 -0.86 2.44 12.46
CA ALA A 200 -1.14 3.45 13.48
C ALA A 200 -1.33 2.84 14.87
N ALA A 201 -2.15 1.79 14.95
CA ALA A 201 -2.36 1.10 16.22
C ALA A 201 -1.09 0.42 16.75
N THR A 202 -0.21 -0.06 15.87
CA THR A 202 1.10 -0.60 16.26
C THR A 202 1.99 0.47 16.88
N VAL A 203 2.09 1.66 16.27
CA VAL A 203 2.86 2.77 16.81
C VAL A 203 2.29 3.24 18.14
N ASP A 204 0.98 3.42 18.25
CA ASP A 204 0.31 3.80 19.50
C ASP A 204 0.57 2.78 20.62
N ALA A 205 0.53 1.48 20.29
CA ALA A 205 0.81 0.40 21.21
C ALA A 205 2.29 0.38 21.69
N LEU A 206 3.25 0.66 20.78
CA LEU A 206 4.66 0.85 21.13
C LEU A 206 4.84 2.03 22.09
N LEU A 207 4.32 3.21 21.73
CA LEU A 207 4.47 4.44 22.51
C LEU A 207 3.79 4.36 23.87
N SER A 208 2.68 3.64 23.99
CA SER A 208 1.99 3.39 25.27
C SER A 208 2.56 2.23 26.09
N GLY A 209 3.55 1.50 25.57
CA GLY A 209 4.14 0.35 26.25
C GLY A 209 3.20 -0.87 26.32
N GLN A 210 2.24 -0.96 25.43
CA GLN A 210 1.38 -2.14 25.31
C GLN A 210 2.08 -3.29 24.59
N ILE A 211 3.01 -2.95 23.68
CA ILE A 211 3.93 -3.89 23.02
C ILE A 211 5.35 -3.33 23.09
N ASP A 212 6.34 -4.20 23.04
CA ASP A 212 7.77 -3.86 23.08
C ASP A 212 8.36 -3.78 21.69
N VAL A 213 7.94 -4.67 20.79
CA VAL A 213 8.37 -4.76 19.39
C VAL A 213 7.16 -4.73 18.48
N GLY A 214 7.21 -3.97 17.41
CA GLY A 214 6.11 -3.87 16.44
C GLY A 214 6.59 -4.02 15.00
N LEU A 215 5.73 -4.57 14.12
CA LEU A 215 5.96 -4.55 12.68
C LEU A 215 5.45 -3.24 12.09
N LEU A 216 6.35 -2.54 11.40
CA LEU A 216 6.05 -1.38 10.56
C LEU A 216 6.66 -1.61 9.17
N GLU A 217 6.30 -0.77 8.21
CA GLU A 217 6.99 -0.71 6.92
C GLU A 217 8.18 0.26 6.98
N THR A 218 9.21 0.01 6.18
CA THR A 218 10.40 0.90 6.08
C THR A 218 10.05 2.28 5.53
N THR A 219 8.91 2.41 4.89
CA THR A 219 8.36 3.66 4.32
C THR A 219 7.31 4.33 5.21
N ASP A 220 7.06 3.79 6.42
CA ASP A 220 6.05 4.35 7.34
C ASP A 220 6.39 5.80 7.72
N ALA A 221 5.47 6.71 7.44
CA ALA A 221 5.64 8.15 7.65
C ALA A 221 5.86 8.54 9.12
N ARG A 222 5.44 7.70 10.08
CA ARG A 222 5.58 7.92 11.54
C ARG A 222 7.02 7.73 12.01
N LEU A 223 7.85 7.00 11.27
CA LEU A 223 9.27 6.84 11.60
C LEU A 223 10.05 8.16 11.58
N ALA A 224 9.55 9.18 10.89
CA ALA A 224 10.16 10.51 10.87
C ALA A 224 10.11 11.25 12.23
N GLY A 225 9.34 10.76 13.21
CA GLY A 225 9.15 11.40 14.52
C GLY A 225 10.22 11.13 15.58
N SER A 226 11.15 10.20 15.34
CA SER A 226 12.24 9.80 16.25
C SER A 226 11.86 9.11 17.57
N ASP A 227 10.59 8.92 17.88
CA ASP A 227 10.16 8.22 19.11
C ASP A 227 10.13 6.69 18.92
N VAL A 228 10.05 6.26 17.67
CA VAL A 228 10.08 4.86 17.24
C VAL A 228 11.21 4.68 16.22
N VAL A 229 11.99 3.61 16.36
CA VAL A 229 13.13 3.31 15.49
C VAL A 229 13.03 1.91 14.95
N LEU A 230 13.42 1.72 13.68
CA LEU A 230 13.57 0.41 13.08
C LEU A 230 14.88 -0.23 13.52
N LEU A 231 14.85 -1.52 13.79
CA LEU A 231 16.03 -2.33 14.01
C LEU A 231 16.64 -2.77 12.67
N GLU A 232 17.96 -2.80 12.59
CA GLU A 232 18.69 -3.32 11.43
C GLU A 232 18.39 -4.81 11.23
N ASP A 233 17.99 -5.20 10.04
CA ASP A 233 17.84 -6.60 9.62
C ASP A 233 19.22 -7.20 9.28
N ASP A 234 20.04 -7.45 10.30
CA ASP A 234 21.45 -7.87 10.21
C ASP A 234 21.65 -9.31 9.70
N ARG A 235 20.56 -10.08 9.53
CA ARG A 235 20.60 -11.43 8.93
C ARG A 235 19.80 -11.54 7.62
N SER A 236 19.40 -10.41 7.05
CA SER A 236 18.69 -10.31 5.76
C SER A 236 17.44 -11.22 5.69
N LEU A 237 16.58 -11.13 6.70
CA LEU A 237 15.30 -11.82 6.73
C LEU A 237 14.38 -11.30 5.62
N GLN A 238 14.38 -9.97 5.42
CA GLN A 238 13.51 -9.33 4.45
C GLN A 238 14.09 -9.46 3.04
N PRO A 239 13.28 -9.89 2.07
CA PRO A 239 13.69 -9.89 0.67
C PRO A 239 13.69 -8.46 0.12
N HIS A 240 14.23 -8.30 -1.09
CA HIS A 240 14.02 -7.06 -1.84
C HIS A 240 12.56 -6.89 -2.21
N GLU A 241 11.98 -5.76 -1.83
CA GLU A 241 10.56 -5.43 -2.00
C GLU A 241 10.37 -4.23 -2.94
N ASN A 242 11.06 -4.29 -4.08
CA ASN A 242 10.88 -3.30 -5.13
C ASN A 242 9.44 -3.28 -5.63
N VAL A 243 8.88 -2.10 -5.78
CA VAL A 243 7.51 -1.93 -6.32
C VAL A 243 7.48 -2.43 -7.76
N VAL A 244 6.54 -3.32 -8.07
CA VAL A 244 6.43 -3.95 -9.39
C VAL A 244 4.97 -3.97 -9.87
N PRO A 245 4.67 -3.31 -11.02
CA PRO A 245 3.34 -3.39 -11.62
C PRO A 245 3.16 -4.70 -12.38
N MET A 246 2.00 -5.29 -12.25
CA MET A 246 1.60 -6.50 -12.96
C MET A 246 0.31 -6.26 -13.74
N ILE A 247 0.29 -6.65 -15.01
CA ILE A 247 -0.83 -6.46 -15.92
C ILE A 247 -1.19 -7.77 -16.60
N ARG A 248 -2.47 -8.01 -16.85
CA ARG A 248 -2.90 -9.15 -17.65
C ARG A 248 -2.35 -9.07 -19.07
N THR A 249 -1.74 -10.15 -19.57
CA THR A 249 -1.13 -10.20 -20.90
C THR A 249 -2.10 -9.81 -22.02
N VAL A 250 -3.38 -10.21 -21.89
CA VAL A 250 -4.41 -9.85 -22.89
C VAL A 250 -4.74 -8.36 -22.90
N VAL A 251 -4.59 -7.67 -21.77
CA VAL A 251 -4.81 -6.22 -21.65
C VAL A 251 -3.59 -5.46 -22.18
N ALA A 252 -2.39 -5.89 -21.82
CA ALA A 252 -1.16 -5.35 -22.40
C ALA A 252 -1.16 -5.48 -23.93
N GLY A 253 -1.53 -6.65 -24.46
CA GLY A 253 -1.63 -6.86 -25.93
C GLY A 253 -2.72 -6.01 -26.60
N ARG A 254 -3.81 -5.67 -25.91
CA ARG A 254 -4.88 -4.82 -26.45
C ARG A 254 -4.44 -3.35 -26.55
N TRP A 255 -3.81 -2.83 -25.51
CA TRP A 255 -3.40 -1.41 -25.44
C TRP A 255 -2.00 -1.16 -25.99
N GLY A 256 -1.21 -2.23 -26.20
CA GLY A 256 0.14 -2.17 -26.74
C GLY A 256 1.12 -1.40 -25.87
N ASP A 257 2.21 -0.97 -26.50
CA ASP A 257 3.33 -0.31 -25.82
C ASP A 257 2.92 1.00 -25.12
N GLY A 258 1.88 1.70 -25.62
CA GLY A 258 1.43 2.94 -25.01
C GLY A 258 1.03 2.81 -23.54
N LEU A 259 0.40 1.71 -23.15
CA LEU A 259 0.06 1.45 -21.75
C LEU A 259 1.26 0.93 -20.96
N THR A 260 1.97 -0.06 -21.49
CA THR A 260 3.11 -0.67 -20.77
C THR A 260 4.26 0.33 -20.56
N ASP A 261 4.58 1.17 -21.56
CA ASP A 261 5.59 2.21 -21.43
C ASP A 261 5.19 3.29 -20.42
N ALA A 262 3.89 3.66 -20.38
CA ALA A 262 3.40 4.61 -19.38
C ALA A 262 3.56 4.06 -17.95
N LEU A 263 3.28 2.77 -17.73
CA LEU A 263 3.48 2.14 -16.42
C LEU A 263 4.97 2.00 -16.08
N ASN A 264 5.81 1.59 -17.02
CA ASN A 264 7.26 1.49 -16.82
C ASN A 264 7.90 2.86 -16.55
N ALA A 265 7.38 3.94 -17.15
CA ALA A 265 7.84 5.31 -16.86
C ALA A 265 7.61 5.73 -15.39
N VAL A 266 6.57 5.21 -14.74
CA VAL A 266 6.41 5.36 -13.28
C VAL A 266 7.52 4.63 -12.54
N SER A 267 7.72 3.34 -12.85
CA SER A 267 8.76 2.52 -12.21
C SER A 267 10.15 3.15 -12.32
N LEU A 268 10.45 3.76 -13.47
CA LEU A 268 11.74 4.45 -13.70
C LEU A 268 11.93 5.70 -12.81
N ARG A 269 10.85 6.37 -12.42
CA ARG A 269 10.88 7.61 -11.61
C ARG A 269 10.75 7.38 -10.12
N LEU A 270 10.00 6.35 -9.73
CA LEU A 270 9.56 6.13 -8.36
C LEU A 270 10.73 5.71 -7.48
N THR A 271 10.98 6.46 -6.41
CA THR A 271 12.02 6.18 -5.41
C THR A 271 11.42 5.88 -4.04
N THR A 272 12.17 5.23 -3.15
CA THR A 272 11.74 4.99 -1.76
C THR A 272 11.43 6.31 -1.03
N ALA A 273 12.18 7.39 -1.31
CA ALA A 273 11.87 8.70 -0.77
C ALA A 273 10.51 9.25 -1.27
N ASP A 274 10.07 8.88 -2.47
CA ASP A 274 8.73 9.20 -2.96
C ASP A 274 7.67 8.47 -2.15
N LEU A 275 7.86 7.17 -1.85
CA LEU A 275 6.93 6.39 -1.02
C LEU A 275 6.73 7.05 0.34
N VAL A 276 7.82 7.40 1.03
CA VAL A 276 7.75 8.11 2.33
C VAL A 276 6.96 9.41 2.20
N ARG A 277 7.21 10.21 1.13
CA ARG A 277 6.47 11.48 0.92
C ARG A 277 4.99 11.25 0.62
N LEU A 278 4.68 10.26 -0.20
CA LEU A 278 3.32 9.88 -0.55
C LEU A 278 2.54 9.41 0.68
N ASN A 279 3.13 8.49 1.47
CA ASN A 279 2.53 8.00 2.70
C ASN A 279 2.29 9.15 3.69
N ARG A 280 3.28 10.05 3.84
CA ARG A 280 3.14 11.22 4.70
C ARG A 280 1.98 12.12 4.26
N SER A 281 1.80 12.34 2.95
CA SER A 281 0.76 13.21 2.44
C SER A 281 -0.66 12.69 2.71
N VAL A 282 -0.83 11.38 2.70
CA VAL A 282 -2.13 10.77 3.05
C VAL A 282 -2.34 10.74 4.54
N GLU A 283 -1.30 10.41 5.32
CA GLU A 283 -1.46 10.21 6.74
C GLU A 283 -1.53 11.51 7.56
N PHE A 284 -0.74 12.52 7.19
CA PHE A 284 -0.61 13.75 7.97
C PHE A 284 -1.18 14.98 7.26
N ASP A 285 -1.18 15.03 5.92
CA ASP A 285 -1.77 16.13 5.15
C ASP A 285 -3.23 15.85 4.76
N GLU A 286 -3.79 14.70 5.21
CA GLU A 286 -5.18 14.28 4.99
C GLU A 286 -5.59 14.20 3.51
N LEU A 287 -4.64 13.97 2.61
CA LEU A 287 -4.95 13.77 1.20
C LEU A 287 -5.56 12.37 0.96
N THR A 288 -6.46 12.30 0.00
CA THR A 288 -6.85 11.00 -0.55
C THR A 288 -5.70 10.39 -1.38
N PRO A 289 -5.66 9.06 -1.58
CA PRO A 289 -4.68 8.41 -2.45
C PRO A 289 -4.59 9.03 -3.86
N ALA A 290 -5.74 9.41 -4.43
CA ALA A 290 -5.79 10.05 -5.74
C ALA A 290 -5.18 11.46 -5.74
N GLU A 291 -5.42 12.25 -4.68
CA GLU A 291 -4.82 13.60 -4.53
C GLU A 291 -3.31 13.51 -4.30
N ALA A 292 -2.85 12.55 -3.51
CA ALA A 292 -1.42 12.28 -3.31
C ALA A 292 -0.73 11.91 -4.63
N ALA A 293 -1.34 11.01 -5.41
CA ALA A 293 -0.86 10.65 -6.74
C ALA A 293 -0.83 11.87 -7.68
N ALA A 294 -1.89 12.67 -7.72
CA ALA A 294 -1.94 13.88 -8.55
C ALA A 294 -0.85 14.89 -8.18
N ARG A 295 -0.56 15.07 -6.88
CA ARG A 295 0.54 15.92 -6.40
C ARG A 295 1.89 15.39 -6.90
N TRP A 296 2.18 14.09 -6.74
CA TRP A 296 3.44 13.48 -7.20
C TRP A 296 3.66 13.64 -8.71
N TRP A 297 2.58 13.63 -9.51
CA TRP A 297 2.64 13.87 -10.94
C TRP A 297 2.80 15.36 -11.33
N GLY A 298 2.49 16.29 -10.42
CA GLY A 298 2.63 17.72 -10.60
C GLY A 298 4.02 18.26 -10.26
N ASP A 299 4.78 17.52 -9.46
CA ASP A 299 6.15 17.81 -9.06
C ASP A 299 7.16 17.25 -10.10
#